data_3fcd3e3d7244d4a0f2495d40feb449d1
#
_entry.id   3fcd3e3d7244d4a0f2495d40feb449d1
#
_cell.length_a   1.000
_cell.length_b   1.000
_cell.length_c   1.000
_cell.angle_alpha   90.00
_cell.angle_beta   90.00
_cell.angle_gamma   90.00
#
_symmetry.space_group_name_H-M   'P 1'
#
loop_
_entity.id
_entity.type
_entity.pdbx_description
1 polymer ?
#
loop_
_entity_poly.entity_id
_entity_poly.type
_entity_poly.pdbx_seq_one_letter_code
_entity_poly.pdbx_strand_id
1 'polypeptide(L)'
;MFCGFVTDSINFDIIKKILQSLNIPYSNFCFFNFEKGLISTKTLDSAKEFLIQENFVFEKASADSDLTLLNFCKNNSTNIKSLLCLRSRVSQSIASCIQKIFKDNINTDLELNELALIVLDDDGRDFIRFNSKFRDGKRSSNRKQINWDLLTESKEEILKPFALEIIKTCDLKIGNLGTWAFQSVKGNKDFKKYLVQNNVFLSSKWSLIADSSQTRIKAALEKYGNLNQNDLEYMLQLHNSYLGLYKTAKLEHKRKTGSQKGWVPDFNFLQS
;
A
#
# COMPACT_ATOMS: atom_id res chain seq x y z
N MET A 1 31.05 56.46 -4.89
CA MET A 1 29.92 55.83 -5.59
C MET A 1 29.69 54.46 -4.91
N PHE A 2 28.83 54.43 -3.88
CA PHE A 2 28.52 53.20 -3.15
C PHE A 2 27.36 52.52 -3.87
N CYS A 3 27.62 51.39 -4.52
CA CYS A 3 26.58 50.49 -4.95
C CYS A 3 26.02 49.75 -3.72
N GLY A 4 24.88 50.24 -3.22
CA GLY A 4 24.10 49.49 -2.23
C GLY A 4 23.52 48.23 -2.88
N PHE A 5 23.98 47.08 -2.45
CA PHE A 5 23.25 45.81 -2.67
C PHE A 5 21.99 45.90 -1.84
N VAL A 6 20.87 46.16 -2.50
CA VAL A 6 19.55 45.89 -1.94
C VAL A 6 19.43 44.36 -1.90
N THR A 7 19.74 43.78 -0.75
CA THR A 7 19.29 42.44 -0.43
C THR A 7 17.77 42.52 -0.29
N ASP A 8 17.06 42.18 -1.38
CA ASP A 8 15.65 41.90 -1.28
C ASP A 8 15.47 40.83 -0.20
N SER A 9 15.05 41.27 0.98
CA SER A 9 14.58 40.38 2.02
C SER A 9 13.33 39.69 1.43
N ILE A 10 13.55 38.55 0.80
CA ILE A 10 12.46 37.65 0.37
C ILE A 10 11.54 37.55 1.58
N ASN A 11 10.33 38.08 1.42
CA ASN A 11 9.38 38.20 2.52
C ASN A 11 9.01 36.77 2.99
N PHE A 12 9.71 36.34 4.03
CA PHE A 12 9.60 34.98 4.60
C PHE A 12 8.14 34.64 4.98
N ASP A 13 7.34 35.68 5.28
CA ASP A 13 5.91 35.51 5.58
C ASP A 13 5.08 35.21 4.33
N ILE A 14 5.48 35.72 3.16
CA ILE A 14 4.83 35.36 1.89
C ILE A 14 5.14 33.94 1.51
N ILE A 15 6.42 33.53 1.62
CA ILE A 15 6.83 32.12 1.38
C ILE A 15 6.13 31.20 2.36
N LYS A 16 6.05 31.55 3.63
CA LYS A 16 5.34 30.79 4.65
C LYS A 16 3.84 30.66 4.35
N LYS A 17 3.19 31.75 3.88
CA LYS A 17 1.79 31.71 3.45
C LYS A 17 1.58 30.85 2.20
N ILE A 18 2.47 30.91 1.20
CA ILE A 18 2.44 30.08 0.00
C ILE A 18 2.63 28.60 0.39
N LEU A 19 3.63 28.29 1.22
CA LEU A 19 3.86 26.93 1.72
C LEU A 19 2.70 26.42 2.59
N GLN A 20 1.99 27.32 3.30
CA GLN A 20 0.79 26.98 4.06
C GLN A 20 -0.42 26.67 3.17
N SER A 21 -0.48 27.27 1.97
CA SER A 21 -1.57 27.03 1.00
C SER A 21 -1.30 25.82 0.09
N LEU A 22 -0.05 25.38 -0.03
CA LEU A 22 0.29 24.17 -0.80
C LEU A 22 -0.22 22.94 -0.06
N ASN A 23 -0.91 22.09 -0.80
CA ASN A 23 -1.33 20.78 -0.33
C ASN A 23 -0.11 19.85 -0.30
N ILE A 24 0.70 19.93 0.79
CA ILE A 24 1.99 19.26 0.89
C ILE A 24 1.70 17.75 1.02
N PRO A 25 2.08 16.91 0.03
CA PRO A 25 1.67 15.51 -0.02
C PRO A 25 2.19 14.67 1.16
N TYR A 26 3.24 15.15 1.85
CA TYR A 26 3.86 14.45 2.97
C TYR A 26 3.36 14.90 4.35
N SER A 27 2.39 15.82 4.42
CA SER A 27 1.74 16.24 5.68
C SER A 27 0.27 15.82 5.76
N ASN A 28 -0.32 15.35 4.65
CA ASN A 28 -1.71 14.90 4.62
C ASN A 28 -1.77 13.42 4.97
N PHE A 29 -2.42 13.11 6.08
CA PHE A 29 -2.52 11.78 6.63
C PHE A 29 -3.92 11.21 6.45
N CYS A 30 -4.03 10.03 5.85
CA CYS A 30 -5.29 9.31 5.69
C CYS A 30 -5.50 8.32 6.83
N PHE A 31 -6.72 8.28 7.37
CA PHE A 31 -7.14 7.37 8.42
C PHE A 31 -8.61 7.00 8.26
N PHE A 32 -9.02 5.90 8.88
CA PHE A 32 -10.43 5.54 8.92
C PHE A 32 -11.14 6.28 10.07
N ASN A 33 -12.17 7.03 9.73
CA ASN A 33 -13.01 7.70 10.72
C ASN A 33 -14.22 6.83 11.06
N PHE A 34 -14.19 6.20 12.23
CA PHE A 34 -15.24 5.28 12.68
C PHE A 34 -16.60 5.97 12.88
N GLU A 35 -16.63 7.24 13.29
CA GLU A 35 -17.88 7.97 13.48
C GLU A 35 -18.59 8.24 12.17
N LYS A 36 -17.83 8.48 11.10
CA LYS A 36 -18.34 8.77 9.77
C LYS A 36 -18.41 7.53 8.86
N GLY A 37 -17.82 6.42 9.26
CA GLY A 37 -17.75 5.20 8.44
C GLY A 37 -16.98 5.35 7.12
N LEU A 38 -16.02 6.29 7.06
CA LEU A 38 -15.29 6.59 5.82
C LEU A 38 -13.82 6.90 6.07
N ILE A 39 -13.02 6.79 5.01
CA ILE A 39 -11.62 7.23 5.02
C ILE A 39 -11.60 8.76 4.94
N SER A 40 -10.96 9.36 5.92
CA SER A 40 -10.81 10.81 6.07
C SER A 40 -9.34 11.19 5.97
N THR A 41 -9.09 12.48 5.70
CA THR A 41 -7.73 13.05 5.64
C THR A 41 -7.62 14.16 6.68
N LYS A 42 -6.48 14.19 7.38
CA LYS A 42 -6.10 15.29 8.26
C LYS A 42 -4.70 15.78 7.92
N THR A 43 -4.43 17.07 8.14
CA THR A 43 -3.08 17.60 8.06
C THR A 43 -2.38 17.36 9.40
N LEU A 44 -1.14 16.86 9.36
CA LEU A 44 -0.27 16.70 10.52
C LEU A 44 0.63 17.94 10.62
N ASP A 45 0.34 18.81 11.57
CA ASP A 45 1.05 20.09 11.74
C ASP A 45 2.55 19.88 11.98
N SER A 46 2.92 18.90 12.80
CA SER A 46 4.33 18.57 13.07
C SER A 46 5.09 18.10 11.82
N ALA A 47 4.45 17.37 10.91
CA ALA A 47 5.03 16.99 9.62
C ALA A 47 5.16 18.20 8.69
N LYS A 48 4.14 19.05 8.66
CA LYS A 48 4.14 20.29 7.86
C LYS A 48 5.22 21.26 8.31
N GLU A 49 5.32 21.52 9.61
CA GLU A 49 6.35 22.37 10.20
C GLU A 49 7.77 21.86 9.90
N PHE A 50 7.98 20.55 10.01
CA PHE A 50 9.26 19.93 9.67
C PHE A 50 9.64 20.18 8.21
N LEU A 51 8.74 19.98 7.26
CA LEU A 51 9.00 20.20 5.83
C LEU A 51 9.37 21.66 5.56
N ILE A 52 8.73 22.60 6.24
CA ILE A 52 9.02 24.03 6.13
C ILE A 52 10.40 24.35 6.74
N GLN A 53 10.70 23.84 7.93
CA GLN A 53 11.97 24.07 8.64
C GLN A 53 13.18 23.56 7.87
N GLU A 54 13.05 22.38 7.26
CA GLU A 54 14.11 21.74 6.46
C GLU A 54 14.12 22.21 5.00
N ASN A 55 13.29 23.20 4.63
CA ASN A 55 13.13 23.70 3.26
C ASN A 55 12.80 22.62 2.23
N PHE A 56 12.09 21.58 2.64
CA PHE A 56 11.56 20.57 1.72
C PHE A 56 10.30 21.09 1.04
N VAL A 57 10.42 21.49 -0.23
CA VAL A 57 9.31 21.95 -1.06
C VAL A 57 8.99 20.87 -2.08
N PHE A 58 7.91 20.14 -1.84
CA PHE A 58 7.43 19.10 -2.75
C PHE A 58 6.07 19.51 -3.31
N GLU A 59 6.01 19.91 -4.57
CA GLU A 59 4.74 20.19 -5.25
C GLU A 59 3.88 18.92 -5.39
N LYS A 60 4.54 17.80 -5.61
CA LYS A 60 3.92 16.48 -5.76
C LYS A 60 4.81 15.38 -5.19
N ALA A 61 4.19 14.27 -4.80
CA ALA A 61 4.93 13.08 -4.41
C ALA A 61 5.58 12.41 -5.64
N SER A 62 6.88 12.16 -5.56
CA SER A 62 7.70 11.53 -6.61
C SER A 62 8.67 10.51 -6.01
N ALA A 63 9.32 9.71 -6.84
CA ALA A 63 10.37 8.80 -6.40
C ALA A 63 11.55 9.56 -5.76
N ASP A 64 11.92 10.71 -6.33
CA ASP A 64 13.06 11.53 -5.82
C ASP A 64 12.72 12.16 -4.47
N SER A 65 11.50 12.68 -4.29
CA SER A 65 11.08 13.23 -2.99
C SER A 65 10.92 12.15 -1.92
N ASP A 66 10.40 10.96 -2.28
CA ASP A 66 10.35 9.80 -1.41
C ASP A 66 11.76 9.38 -0.96
N LEU A 67 12.73 9.32 -1.91
CA LEU A 67 14.12 8.97 -1.64
C LEU A 67 14.81 10.02 -0.76
N THR A 68 14.60 11.29 -1.04
CA THR A 68 15.16 12.40 -0.25
C THR A 68 14.74 12.30 1.22
N LEU A 69 13.43 12.13 1.47
CA LEU A 69 12.92 11.98 2.84
C LEU A 69 13.41 10.69 3.51
N LEU A 70 13.48 9.57 2.78
CA LEU A 70 13.99 8.32 3.33
C LEU A 70 15.46 8.43 3.72
N ASN A 71 16.29 9.04 2.89
CA ASN A 71 17.69 9.28 3.20
C ASN A 71 17.84 10.23 4.40
N PHE A 72 17.01 11.26 4.49
CA PHE A 72 16.99 12.13 5.66
C PHE A 72 16.64 11.36 6.93
N CYS A 73 15.62 10.48 6.90
CA CYS A 73 15.27 9.62 8.03
C CYS A 73 16.43 8.73 8.47
N LYS A 74 17.17 8.15 7.52
CA LYS A 74 18.30 7.26 7.80
C LYS A 74 19.49 8.01 8.41
N ASN A 75 19.79 9.19 7.89
CA ASN A 75 20.91 10.01 8.34
C ASN A 75 20.61 10.74 9.67
N ASN A 76 19.34 10.96 9.97
CA ASN A 76 18.84 11.60 11.19
C ASN A 76 17.86 10.65 11.90
N SER A 77 18.37 9.50 12.28
CA SER A 77 17.60 8.35 12.73
C SER A 77 16.70 8.59 13.96
N THR A 78 17.06 9.59 14.78
CA THR A 78 16.26 10.04 15.93
C THR A 78 15.14 11.01 15.56
N ASN A 79 15.11 11.54 14.32
CA ASN A 79 14.10 12.49 13.88
C ASN A 79 12.76 11.81 13.59
N ILE A 80 11.77 12.07 14.45
CA ILE A 80 10.44 11.49 14.38
C ILE A 80 9.61 12.10 13.26
N LYS A 81 9.78 13.42 13.02
CA LYS A 81 8.94 14.18 12.10
C LYS A 81 9.17 13.78 10.65
N SER A 82 10.41 13.45 10.27
CA SER A 82 10.73 12.95 8.93
C SER A 82 10.06 11.60 8.64
N LEU A 83 10.06 10.69 9.62
CA LEU A 83 9.36 9.42 9.50
C LEU A 83 7.83 9.60 9.44
N LEU A 84 7.30 10.60 10.16
CA LEU A 84 5.88 10.95 10.10
C LEU A 84 5.47 11.43 8.70
N CYS A 85 6.34 12.17 7.99
CA CYS A 85 6.11 12.55 6.60
C CYS A 85 5.99 11.33 5.68
N LEU A 86 6.87 10.34 5.82
CA LEU A 86 6.79 9.09 5.06
C LEU A 86 5.53 8.28 5.40
N ARG A 87 5.13 8.23 6.68
CA ARG A 87 3.86 7.60 7.12
C ARG A 87 2.67 8.28 6.47
N SER A 88 2.64 9.62 6.42
CA SER A 88 1.60 10.37 5.72
C SER A 88 1.52 9.97 4.25
N ARG A 89 2.65 9.90 3.57
CA ARG A 89 2.72 9.49 2.16
C ARG A 89 2.18 8.08 1.93
N VAL A 90 2.57 7.13 2.79
CA VAL A 90 2.13 5.73 2.71
C VAL A 90 0.64 5.60 3.00
N SER A 91 0.11 6.30 4.00
CA SER A 91 -1.31 6.26 4.37
C SER A 91 -2.22 6.65 3.20
N GLN A 92 -1.84 7.65 2.40
CA GLN A 92 -2.60 8.06 1.21
C GLN A 92 -2.65 6.95 0.15
N SER A 93 -1.54 6.24 -0.05
CA SER A 93 -1.47 5.14 -1.02
C SER A 93 -2.25 3.92 -0.55
N ILE A 94 -2.21 3.60 0.74
CA ILE A 94 -3.04 2.56 1.36
C ILE A 94 -4.52 2.92 1.18
N ALA A 95 -4.91 4.13 1.56
CA ALA A 95 -6.28 4.63 1.45
C ALA A 95 -6.80 4.54 0.00
N SER A 96 -5.99 4.98 -0.97
CA SER A 96 -6.33 4.90 -2.39
C SER A 96 -6.51 3.45 -2.87
N CYS A 97 -5.67 2.52 -2.37
CA CYS A 97 -5.78 1.10 -2.69
C CYS A 97 -7.08 0.49 -2.17
N ILE A 98 -7.40 0.74 -0.90
CA ILE A 98 -8.62 0.25 -0.25
C ILE A 98 -9.85 0.80 -0.97
N GLN A 99 -9.92 2.12 -1.18
CA GLN A 99 -11.04 2.77 -1.85
C GLN A 99 -11.27 2.25 -3.26
N LYS A 100 -10.18 2.00 -4.01
CA LYS A 100 -10.28 1.41 -5.34
C LYS A 100 -10.86 -0.01 -5.28
N ILE A 101 -10.32 -0.87 -4.42
CA ILE A 101 -10.82 -2.25 -4.28
C ILE A 101 -12.28 -2.26 -3.84
N PHE A 102 -12.65 -1.42 -2.88
CA PHE A 102 -14.03 -1.30 -2.40
C PHE A 102 -14.98 -0.84 -3.51
N LYS A 103 -14.60 0.20 -4.27
CA LYS A 103 -15.37 0.71 -5.41
C LYS A 103 -15.56 -0.33 -6.52
N ASP A 104 -14.47 -1.04 -6.85
CA ASP A 104 -14.47 -2.03 -7.93
C ASP A 104 -15.32 -3.26 -7.56
N ASN A 105 -15.70 -3.42 -6.26
CA ASN A 105 -16.44 -4.56 -5.73
C ASN A 105 -17.66 -4.16 -4.88
N ILE A 106 -18.35 -3.07 -5.24
CA ILE A 106 -19.47 -2.51 -4.48
C ILE A 106 -20.67 -3.47 -4.29
N ASN A 107 -20.79 -4.49 -5.14
CA ASN A 107 -21.85 -5.48 -5.10
C ASN A 107 -21.47 -6.72 -4.28
N THR A 108 -20.41 -6.67 -3.49
CA THR A 108 -19.98 -7.75 -2.59
C THR A 108 -20.22 -7.36 -1.14
N ASP A 109 -20.06 -8.32 -0.23
CA ASP A 109 -20.20 -8.10 1.22
C ASP A 109 -18.96 -7.45 1.86
N LEU A 110 -18.13 -6.75 1.06
CA LEU A 110 -16.96 -6.05 1.57
C LEU A 110 -17.38 -4.86 2.44
N GLU A 111 -16.79 -4.76 3.62
CA GLU A 111 -16.93 -3.61 4.49
C GLU A 111 -15.66 -2.75 4.48
N LEU A 112 -15.82 -1.45 4.27
CA LEU A 112 -14.70 -0.51 4.20
C LEU A 112 -13.93 -0.40 5.52
N ASN A 113 -14.63 -0.49 6.66
CA ASN A 113 -14.07 -0.50 7.99
C ASN A 113 -13.14 -1.70 8.20
N GLU A 114 -13.55 -2.91 7.79
CA GLU A 114 -12.76 -4.12 7.94
C GLU A 114 -11.49 -4.06 7.08
N LEU A 115 -11.61 -3.59 5.83
CA LEU A 115 -10.46 -3.36 4.97
C LEU A 115 -9.48 -2.35 5.58
N ALA A 116 -10.00 -1.28 6.18
CA ALA A 116 -9.18 -0.25 6.80
C ALA A 116 -8.51 -0.75 8.08
N LEU A 117 -9.21 -1.51 8.93
CA LEU A 117 -8.66 -2.07 10.16
C LEU A 117 -7.45 -2.98 9.93
N ILE A 118 -7.39 -3.65 8.78
CA ILE A 118 -6.29 -4.57 8.46
C ILE A 118 -5.02 -3.83 8.04
N VAL A 119 -5.12 -2.73 7.29
CA VAL A 119 -3.94 -2.12 6.64
C VAL A 119 -3.82 -0.60 6.81
N LEU A 120 -4.86 0.09 7.29
CA LEU A 120 -4.85 1.52 7.60
C LEU A 120 -4.95 1.73 9.13
N ASP A 121 -4.16 0.98 9.87
CA ASP A 121 -4.11 0.88 11.32
C ASP A 121 -3.25 1.96 12.00
N ASP A 122 -2.66 2.86 11.22
CA ASP A 122 -1.86 3.99 11.70
C ASP A 122 -2.77 5.18 12.07
N ASP A 123 -2.58 5.74 13.25
CA ASP A 123 -3.34 6.91 13.74
C ASP A 123 -2.63 8.25 13.52
N GLY A 124 -1.41 8.24 12.94
CA GLY A 124 -0.61 9.43 12.68
C GLY A 124 -0.07 10.11 13.93
N ARG A 125 0.02 9.43 15.07
CA ARG A 125 0.60 9.96 16.31
C ARG A 125 2.10 9.71 16.36
N ASP A 126 2.81 10.55 17.12
CA ASP A 126 4.26 10.42 17.35
C ASP A 126 4.59 9.24 18.25
N PHE A 127 3.63 8.75 19.01
CA PHE A 127 3.80 7.66 19.98
C PHE A 127 3.03 6.42 19.55
N ILE A 128 3.73 5.28 19.53
CA ILE A 128 3.12 3.96 19.34
C ILE A 128 3.04 3.22 20.69
N ARG A 129 1.98 2.44 20.84
CA ARG A 129 1.84 1.52 21.97
C ARG A 129 2.65 0.25 21.70
N PHE A 130 3.50 -0.11 22.65
CA PHE A 130 4.19 -1.37 22.65
C PHE A 130 3.44 -2.36 23.54
N ASN A 131 3.14 -3.54 23.03
CA ASN A 131 2.73 -4.66 23.87
C ASN A 131 4.00 -5.41 24.29
N SER A 132 4.57 -5.07 25.44
CA SER A 132 5.57 -5.94 26.07
C SER A 132 4.85 -7.03 26.85
N LYS A 133 5.12 -8.29 26.54
CA LYS A 133 4.80 -9.41 27.41
C LYS A 133 5.86 -9.42 28.51
N PHE A 134 5.47 -9.07 29.72
CA PHE A 134 6.36 -9.31 30.88
C PHE A 134 6.44 -10.81 31.20
N ARG A 135 7.55 -11.24 31.89
CA ARG A 135 7.74 -12.61 32.33
C ARG A 135 6.60 -13.15 33.22
N ASP A 136 5.85 -12.29 33.86
CA ASP A 136 4.74 -12.56 34.76
C ASP A 136 3.33 -12.53 34.06
N GLY A 137 3.29 -12.51 32.74
CA GLY A 137 2.03 -12.55 31.99
C GLY A 137 1.22 -11.25 32.02
N LYS A 138 1.67 -10.22 32.75
CA LYS A 138 1.02 -8.90 32.72
C LYS A 138 1.40 -8.14 31.45
N ARG A 139 0.42 -7.59 30.77
CA ARG A 139 0.64 -6.71 29.60
C ARG A 139 0.88 -5.28 30.10
N SER A 140 2.04 -4.73 29.80
CA SER A 140 2.31 -3.30 29.97
C SER A 140 2.26 -2.62 28.60
N SER A 141 1.49 -1.54 28.50
CA SER A 141 1.49 -0.70 27.31
C SER A 141 2.41 0.49 27.53
N ASN A 142 3.66 0.35 27.17
CA ASN A 142 4.58 1.49 27.12
C ASN A 142 4.35 2.26 25.81
N ARG A 143 4.30 3.60 25.88
CA ARG A 143 4.27 4.46 24.70
C ARG A 143 5.71 4.91 24.41
N LYS A 144 6.22 4.60 23.24
CA LYS A 144 7.52 5.10 22.77
C LYS A 144 7.32 5.93 21.51
N GLN A 145 8.13 6.94 21.34
CA GLN A 145 8.20 7.70 20.07
C GLN A 145 8.82 6.81 18.99
N ILE A 146 8.24 6.87 17.80
CA ILE A 146 8.74 6.08 16.67
C ILE A 146 9.73 6.92 15.90
N ASN A 147 10.96 6.46 15.87
CA ASN A 147 12.03 6.97 15.05
C ASN A 147 12.61 5.84 14.17
N TRP A 148 13.56 6.17 13.30
CA TRP A 148 14.18 5.22 12.40
C TRP A 148 14.93 4.10 13.14
N ASP A 149 15.67 4.43 14.20
CA ASP A 149 16.43 3.44 14.99
C ASP A 149 15.48 2.42 15.60
N LEU A 150 14.42 2.88 16.25
CA LEU A 150 13.44 1.99 16.86
C LEU A 150 12.76 1.10 15.82
N LEU A 151 12.50 1.63 14.61
CA LEU A 151 11.91 0.87 13.51
C LEU A 151 12.83 -0.24 13.02
N THR A 152 14.14 -0.02 12.99
CA THR A 152 15.11 -0.94 12.36
C THR A 152 15.75 -1.90 13.37
N GLU A 153 16.05 -1.44 14.60
CA GLU A 153 16.83 -2.18 15.60
C GLU A 153 15.98 -2.93 16.63
N SER A 154 14.72 -2.52 16.80
CA SER A 154 13.89 -3.15 17.83
C SER A 154 13.60 -4.62 17.50
N LYS A 155 14.02 -5.51 18.43
CA LYS A 155 13.68 -6.94 18.46
C LYS A 155 12.31 -7.20 19.12
N GLU A 156 11.73 -6.19 19.78
CA GLU A 156 10.43 -6.33 20.41
C GLU A 156 9.34 -6.49 19.35
N GLU A 157 8.37 -7.36 19.60
CA GLU A 157 7.12 -7.41 18.82
C GLU A 157 6.37 -6.09 19.05
N ILE A 158 6.72 -5.12 18.26
CA ILE A 158 6.02 -3.86 18.20
C ILE A 158 4.73 -4.15 17.45
N LEU A 159 3.60 -3.72 17.97
CA LEU A 159 2.41 -3.48 17.14
C LEU A 159 2.76 -2.33 16.18
N LYS A 160 3.48 -2.67 15.13
CA LYS A 160 3.89 -1.70 14.12
C LYS A 160 2.69 -1.47 13.23
N PRO A 161 2.25 -0.21 13.07
CA PRO A 161 1.36 0.11 11.98
C PRO A 161 1.91 -0.43 10.67
N PHE A 162 1.04 -0.96 9.82
CA PHE A 162 1.43 -1.55 8.54
C PHE A 162 2.21 -0.56 7.66
N ALA A 163 1.91 0.74 7.78
CA ALA A 163 2.67 1.79 7.11
C ALA A 163 4.17 1.76 7.42
N LEU A 164 4.56 1.42 8.66
CA LEU A 164 5.98 1.33 9.05
C LEU A 164 6.68 0.10 8.44
N GLU A 165 5.98 -1.01 8.32
CA GLU A 165 6.52 -2.19 7.62
C GLU A 165 6.79 -1.88 6.15
N ILE A 166 5.88 -1.16 5.51
CA ILE A 166 6.03 -0.71 4.13
C ILE A 166 7.28 0.16 3.98
N ILE A 167 7.44 1.17 4.85
CA ILE A 167 8.58 2.09 4.80
C ILE A 167 9.90 1.33 5.03
N LYS A 168 9.92 0.39 5.99
CA LYS A 168 11.11 -0.41 6.31
C LYS A 168 11.56 -1.29 5.15
N THR A 169 10.60 -1.89 4.43
CA THR A 169 10.86 -2.88 3.37
C THR A 169 10.97 -2.26 1.98
N CYS A 170 10.68 -0.95 1.85
CA CYS A 170 10.70 -0.28 0.56
C CYS A 170 12.11 -0.17 -0.02
N ASP A 171 12.28 -0.65 -1.25
CA ASP A 171 13.47 -0.38 -2.07
C ASP A 171 13.13 0.67 -3.13
N LEU A 172 13.48 1.93 -2.84
CA LEU A 172 13.23 3.06 -3.74
C LEU A 172 14.10 3.05 -5.00
N LYS A 173 15.05 2.12 -5.14
CA LYS A 173 15.78 1.91 -6.40
C LYS A 173 14.91 1.23 -7.45
N ILE A 174 13.90 0.48 -7.02
CA ILE A 174 13.02 -0.33 -7.89
C ILE A 174 11.74 0.45 -8.25
N GLY A 175 11.32 1.41 -7.39
CA GLY A 175 10.08 2.16 -7.62
C GLY A 175 9.82 3.23 -6.57
N ASN A 176 8.70 3.93 -6.68
CA ASN A 176 8.30 4.93 -5.69
C ASN A 176 7.56 4.30 -4.50
N LEU A 177 7.59 4.99 -3.36
CA LEU A 177 6.98 4.54 -2.11
C LEU A 177 5.45 4.30 -2.24
N GLY A 178 4.77 5.13 -3.04
CA GLY A 178 3.34 4.97 -3.25
C GLY A 178 2.98 3.67 -3.99
N THR A 179 3.73 3.34 -5.04
CA THR A 179 3.55 2.07 -5.77
C THR A 179 3.87 0.88 -4.87
N TRP A 180 4.96 0.99 -4.09
CA TRP A 180 5.34 -0.05 -3.13
C TRP A 180 4.25 -0.28 -2.09
N ALA A 181 3.71 0.78 -1.51
CA ALA A 181 2.60 0.72 -0.56
C ALA A 181 1.36 0.04 -1.16
N PHE A 182 0.99 0.43 -2.37
CA PHE A 182 -0.15 -0.16 -3.08
C PHE A 182 0.01 -1.67 -3.31
N GLN A 183 1.23 -2.11 -3.69
CA GLN A 183 1.52 -3.54 -3.88
C GLN A 183 1.59 -4.29 -2.54
N SER A 184 2.11 -3.64 -1.49
CA SER A 184 2.18 -4.23 -0.15
C SER A 184 0.80 -4.49 0.45
N VAL A 185 -0.18 -3.59 0.24
CA VAL A 185 -1.58 -3.83 0.63
C VAL A 185 -2.11 -5.07 -0.07
N LYS A 186 -1.94 -5.16 -1.40
CA LYS A 186 -2.36 -6.34 -2.17
C LYS A 186 -1.60 -7.61 -1.79
N GLY A 187 -0.38 -7.47 -1.26
CA GLY A 187 0.47 -8.56 -0.77
C GLY A 187 0.13 -9.04 0.64
N ASN A 188 -0.54 -8.23 1.45
CA ASN A 188 -0.86 -8.52 2.84
C ASN A 188 -1.73 -9.77 2.95
N LYS A 189 -1.33 -10.71 3.83
CA LYS A 189 -1.97 -12.03 3.95
C LYS A 189 -3.38 -11.93 4.52
N ASP A 190 -3.57 -11.12 5.56
CA ASP A 190 -4.86 -10.98 6.23
C ASP A 190 -5.84 -10.20 5.35
N PHE A 191 -5.36 -9.19 4.63
CA PHE A 191 -6.13 -8.47 3.63
C PHE A 191 -6.61 -9.38 2.50
N LYS A 192 -5.73 -10.22 1.94
CA LYS A 192 -6.11 -11.23 0.93
C LYS A 192 -7.11 -12.23 1.47
N LYS A 193 -6.90 -12.72 2.70
CA LYS A 193 -7.81 -13.67 3.33
C LYS A 193 -9.22 -13.09 3.46
N TYR A 194 -9.33 -11.85 3.94
CA TYR A 194 -10.60 -11.15 4.06
C TYR A 194 -11.29 -10.97 2.69
N LEU A 195 -10.54 -10.56 1.66
CA LEU A 195 -11.08 -10.43 0.30
C LEU A 195 -11.63 -11.77 -0.23
N VAL A 196 -10.87 -12.86 -0.08
CA VAL A 196 -11.31 -14.20 -0.53
C VAL A 196 -12.54 -14.67 0.23
N GLN A 197 -12.66 -14.41 1.52
CA GLN A 197 -13.84 -14.72 2.33
C GLN A 197 -15.11 -14.03 1.81
N ASN A 198 -14.94 -12.84 1.21
CA ASN A 198 -16.02 -12.06 0.59
C ASN A 198 -16.08 -12.24 -0.94
N ASN A 199 -15.54 -13.34 -1.47
CA ASN A 199 -15.54 -13.69 -2.90
C ASN A 199 -14.86 -12.66 -3.82
N VAL A 200 -13.94 -11.85 -3.29
CA VAL A 200 -13.15 -10.88 -4.05
C VAL A 200 -11.75 -11.41 -4.30
N PHE A 201 -11.36 -11.46 -5.58
CA PHE A 201 -10.07 -11.95 -6.01
C PHE A 201 -9.28 -10.81 -6.68
N LEU A 202 -8.04 -10.58 -6.24
CA LEU A 202 -7.15 -9.54 -6.80
C LEU A 202 -6.55 -9.91 -8.16
N SER A 203 -6.67 -11.17 -8.54
CA SER A 203 -6.30 -11.68 -9.87
C SER A 203 -7.52 -11.74 -10.79
N SER A 204 -7.31 -11.62 -12.11
CA SER A 204 -8.40 -11.86 -13.06
C SER A 204 -8.89 -13.31 -12.94
N LYS A 205 -10.17 -13.55 -13.28
CA LYS A 205 -10.75 -14.90 -13.31
C LYS A 205 -9.89 -15.86 -14.17
N TRP A 206 -9.38 -15.37 -15.28
CA TRP A 206 -8.50 -16.11 -16.18
C TRP A 206 -7.17 -16.49 -15.54
N SER A 207 -6.54 -15.55 -14.82
CA SER A 207 -5.32 -15.82 -14.07
C SER A 207 -5.58 -16.81 -12.93
N LEU A 208 -6.71 -16.70 -12.25
CA LEU A 208 -7.08 -17.63 -11.18
C LEU A 208 -7.21 -19.06 -11.69
N ILE A 209 -7.85 -19.26 -12.85
CA ILE A 209 -7.96 -20.56 -13.50
C ILE A 209 -6.57 -21.08 -13.88
N ALA A 210 -5.73 -20.23 -14.49
CA ALA A 210 -4.38 -20.59 -14.90
C ALA A 210 -3.42 -20.89 -13.75
N ASP A 211 -3.61 -20.26 -12.58
CA ASP A 211 -2.80 -20.47 -11.38
C ASP A 211 -3.32 -21.61 -10.49
N SER A 212 -4.48 -22.19 -10.83
CA SER A 212 -5.05 -23.32 -10.09
C SER A 212 -4.48 -24.66 -10.58
N SER A 213 -4.07 -25.52 -9.63
CA SER A 213 -3.64 -26.87 -9.97
C SER A 213 -4.83 -27.72 -10.45
N GLN A 214 -4.55 -28.71 -11.28
CA GLN A 214 -5.56 -29.64 -11.78
C GLN A 214 -6.32 -30.36 -10.65
N THR A 215 -5.60 -30.73 -9.57
CA THR A 215 -6.21 -31.33 -8.38
C THR A 215 -7.21 -30.39 -7.72
N ARG A 216 -6.90 -29.08 -7.63
CA ARG A 216 -7.79 -28.07 -7.06
C ARG A 216 -9.02 -27.84 -7.93
N ILE A 217 -8.84 -27.78 -9.26
CA ILE A 217 -9.96 -27.67 -10.21
C ILE A 217 -10.86 -28.91 -10.11
N LYS A 218 -10.28 -30.10 -10.11
CA LYS A 218 -11.04 -31.37 -9.95
C LYS A 218 -11.88 -31.35 -8.68
N ALA A 219 -11.27 -31.07 -7.53
CA ALA A 219 -11.98 -31.03 -6.25
C ALA A 219 -13.12 -29.98 -6.23
N ALA A 220 -12.93 -28.83 -6.89
CA ALA A 220 -13.98 -27.82 -7.00
C ALA A 220 -15.13 -28.28 -7.90
N LEU A 221 -14.83 -28.90 -9.05
CA LEU A 221 -15.85 -29.43 -9.96
C LEU A 221 -16.65 -30.59 -9.34
N GLU A 222 -15.99 -31.51 -8.62
CA GLU A 222 -16.66 -32.60 -7.89
C GLU A 222 -17.57 -32.04 -6.79
N LYS A 223 -17.15 -31.02 -6.08
CA LYS A 223 -17.91 -30.48 -4.96
C LYS A 223 -19.09 -29.58 -5.38
N TYR A 224 -18.93 -28.80 -6.44
CA TYR A 224 -19.88 -27.75 -6.80
C TYR A 224 -20.47 -27.88 -8.21
N GLY A 225 -19.89 -28.72 -9.06
CA GLY A 225 -20.24 -28.78 -10.48
C GLY A 225 -21.44 -29.67 -10.81
N ASN A 226 -21.83 -30.56 -9.91
CA ASN A 226 -22.86 -31.60 -10.19
C ASN A 226 -22.64 -32.30 -11.54
N LEU A 227 -21.39 -32.55 -11.91
CA LEU A 227 -21.00 -33.12 -13.18
C LEU A 227 -20.94 -34.63 -13.12
N ASN A 228 -21.32 -35.30 -14.22
CA ASN A 228 -21.03 -36.73 -14.37
C ASN A 228 -19.53 -36.96 -14.65
N GLN A 229 -19.06 -38.19 -14.62
CA GLN A 229 -17.64 -38.50 -14.76
C GLN A 229 -17.05 -38.06 -16.12
N ASN A 230 -17.83 -38.20 -17.20
CA ASN A 230 -17.37 -37.83 -18.55
C ASN A 230 -17.22 -36.31 -18.68
N ASP A 231 -18.17 -35.54 -18.14
CA ASP A 231 -18.12 -34.10 -18.12
C ASP A 231 -16.94 -33.57 -17.26
N LEU A 232 -16.70 -34.25 -16.13
CA LEU A 232 -15.56 -33.93 -15.28
C LEU A 232 -14.23 -34.12 -16.03
N GLU A 233 -14.05 -35.23 -16.71
CA GLU A 233 -12.85 -35.51 -17.51
C GLU A 233 -12.69 -34.52 -18.66
N TYR A 234 -13.78 -34.19 -19.34
CA TYR A 234 -13.80 -33.18 -20.37
C TYR A 234 -13.35 -31.78 -19.86
N MET A 235 -13.89 -31.36 -18.71
CA MET A 235 -13.53 -30.09 -18.09
C MET A 235 -12.05 -30.05 -17.64
N LEU A 236 -11.50 -31.17 -17.18
CA LEU A 236 -10.08 -31.28 -16.84
C LEU A 236 -9.17 -31.22 -18.08
N GLN A 237 -9.58 -31.83 -19.19
CA GLN A 237 -8.86 -31.71 -20.47
C GLN A 237 -8.90 -30.29 -21.00
N LEU A 238 -10.06 -29.62 -20.93
CA LEU A 238 -10.22 -28.22 -21.30
C LEU A 238 -9.31 -27.30 -20.47
N HIS A 239 -9.23 -27.53 -19.15
CA HIS A 239 -8.31 -26.80 -18.27
C HIS A 239 -6.85 -26.99 -18.67
N ASN A 240 -6.41 -28.18 -19.02
CA ASN A 240 -5.08 -28.45 -19.49
C ASN A 240 -4.74 -27.74 -20.80
N SER A 241 -5.66 -27.77 -21.77
CA SER A 241 -5.54 -27.05 -23.04
C SER A 241 -5.44 -25.54 -22.80
N TYR A 242 -6.30 -25.00 -21.93
CA TYR A 242 -6.28 -23.61 -21.53
C TYR A 242 -4.92 -23.21 -20.92
N LEU A 243 -4.34 -24.04 -20.03
CA LEU A 243 -3.04 -23.76 -19.40
C LEU A 243 -1.91 -23.62 -20.44
N GLY A 244 -1.89 -24.49 -21.44
CA GLY A 244 -0.89 -24.45 -22.50
C GLY A 244 -1.00 -23.15 -23.31
N LEU A 245 -2.20 -22.85 -23.80
CA LEU A 245 -2.47 -21.65 -24.58
C LEU A 245 -2.26 -20.36 -23.79
N TYR A 246 -2.74 -20.32 -22.55
CA TYR A 246 -2.62 -19.13 -21.68
C TYR A 246 -1.17 -18.72 -21.43
N LYS A 247 -0.30 -19.68 -21.13
CA LYS A 247 1.13 -19.42 -20.88
C LYS A 247 1.81 -18.89 -22.15
N THR A 248 1.53 -19.49 -23.28
CA THR A 248 2.12 -19.10 -24.59
C THR A 248 1.68 -17.68 -24.97
N ALA A 249 0.39 -17.40 -24.98
CA ALA A 249 -0.16 -16.10 -25.35
C ALA A 249 0.31 -14.98 -24.42
N LYS A 250 0.39 -15.25 -23.11
CA LYS A 250 0.91 -14.29 -22.13
C LYS A 250 2.40 -13.98 -22.33
N LEU A 251 3.20 -14.97 -22.74
CA LEU A 251 4.61 -14.78 -23.09
C LEU A 251 4.77 -13.96 -24.36
N GLU A 252 3.94 -14.21 -25.38
CA GLU A 252 3.94 -13.44 -26.62
C GLU A 252 3.55 -11.99 -26.38
N HIS A 253 2.52 -11.74 -25.57
CA HIS A 253 2.16 -10.40 -25.16
C HIS A 253 3.33 -9.68 -24.46
N LYS A 254 4.04 -10.38 -23.56
CA LYS A 254 5.24 -9.82 -22.92
C LYS A 254 6.34 -9.48 -23.93
N ARG A 255 6.56 -10.32 -24.94
CA ARG A 255 7.54 -10.04 -25.98
C ARG A 255 7.19 -8.80 -26.80
N LYS A 256 5.89 -8.62 -27.10
CA LYS A 256 5.39 -7.48 -27.89
C LYS A 256 5.34 -6.15 -27.12
N THR A 257 4.98 -6.20 -25.81
CA THR A 257 4.69 -5.00 -25.01
C THR A 257 5.71 -4.72 -23.92
N GLY A 258 6.67 -5.62 -23.68
CA GLY A 258 7.63 -5.54 -22.56
C GLY A 258 7.03 -5.88 -21.20
N SER A 259 5.71 -6.10 -21.10
CA SER A 259 5.00 -6.35 -19.84
C SER A 259 3.98 -7.48 -19.95
N GLN A 260 3.79 -8.23 -18.87
CA GLN A 260 2.67 -9.17 -18.75
C GLN A 260 1.39 -8.50 -18.20
N LYS A 261 1.48 -7.23 -17.79
CA LYS A 261 0.33 -6.50 -17.24
C LYS A 261 -0.67 -6.13 -18.33
N GLY A 262 -1.95 -6.21 -18.00
CA GLY A 262 -3.03 -5.80 -18.90
C GLY A 262 -3.41 -6.83 -19.96
N TRP A 263 -2.72 -7.97 -20.06
CA TRP A 263 -3.14 -9.02 -20.96
C TRP A 263 -4.37 -9.75 -20.41
N VAL A 264 -5.37 -9.86 -21.24
CA VAL A 264 -6.61 -10.61 -20.98
C VAL A 264 -6.87 -11.46 -22.23
N PRO A 265 -7.28 -12.74 -22.10
CA PRO A 265 -7.72 -13.54 -23.25
C PRO A 265 -8.81 -12.81 -24.03
N ASP A 266 -8.63 -12.67 -25.31
CA ASP A 266 -9.68 -12.17 -26.21
C ASP A 266 -10.59 -13.30 -26.72
N PHE A 267 -11.61 -12.95 -27.49
CA PHE A 267 -12.57 -13.93 -28.01
C PHE A 267 -11.90 -14.94 -28.94
N ASN A 268 -10.96 -14.53 -29.76
CA ASN A 268 -10.25 -15.43 -30.68
C ASN A 268 -9.40 -16.46 -29.93
N PHE A 269 -8.75 -16.01 -28.83
CA PHE A 269 -8.02 -16.91 -27.95
C PHE A 269 -8.91 -17.97 -27.31
N LEU A 270 -10.17 -17.62 -26.98
CA LEU A 270 -11.10 -18.56 -26.33
C LEU A 270 -11.73 -19.53 -27.32
N GLN A 271 -11.63 -19.29 -28.64
CA GLN A 271 -12.10 -20.18 -29.70
C GLN A 271 -11.01 -21.12 -30.25
N SER A 272 -9.74 -20.85 -29.94
CA SER A 272 -8.59 -21.68 -30.35
C SER A 272 -8.42 -22.90 -29.44
#